data_7b46fe096ec141e8ded1e1fadd7f8929
#
_entry.id   7b46fe096ec141e8ded1e1fadd7f8929
#
_cell.length_a   1.000
_cell.length_b   1.000
_cell.length_c   1.000
_cell.angle_alpha   90.00
_cell.angle_beta   90.00
_cell.angle_gamma   90.00
#
_symmetry.space_group_name_H-M   'P 1'
#
loop_
_entity.id
_entity.type
_entity.pdbx_description
1 polymer ?
#
loop_
_entity_poly.entity_id
_entity_poly.type
_entity_poly.pdbx_seq_one_letter_code
_entity_poly.pdbx_strand_id
1 'polypeptide(L)'
;MEKETLFIVTFVHRSKEAIMWIKKTLWIMLSVTCLCGTLQAQTDTVEQKSPIIPEEQFVRAIRTTGAVYSNLQRYFVDTIDLEKINAIALNKMLELLDPYTQYMTKSEVQSFSESTTGNYGGVGAIISQRPDTTVIFNEPFEGQPAALAGIKAGDRILSIDNKNFTHAFTPEVSKALRGPEGSMIHVEVMRKGVKEPLSFNFKRKEVYISPVAYAGMIDDGIALIRLSSFMQDAGTEFRKTFTDLLNKEHPKAFILDLRGNGGGVLQSSVELVSMFVPRGTAVVSVKGRKGAENISDAVYKTTSNPVAPDIPMVVLIDEETASSSEIVAGAFQDLDRAVIMGTRSYGKGLVQSTIRMPDDAMLKLTTAHYYTPSGRSIQKVQYDHLGKSDSILTQADSLGAPYLTLAGRKVYSSGGITPDISLVADSLKAFVGYLAADTLVFDWIVQYEREATRPIVPGSFSLTEDEYDSFGKMLAERAYNYKPYSMYVLDMLEKVLTSEGSIDYNKEALSTFRKRITPDIKTELERNKKDVKEYIEAQIVLRRAYRKGFYAHMLPQDTQIEAAVALLNNPNKMSAILSK
;
A
#
# COMPACT_ATOMS: atom_id res chain seq x y z
N MET A 1 9.57 -13.17 -20.99
CA MET A 1 8.39 -12.57 -21.62
C MET A 1 7.26 -12.27 -20.62
N GLU A 2 7.14 -12.99 -19.50
CA GLU A 2 6.06 -12.76 -18.50
C GLU A 2 6.37 -11.73 -17.40
N LYS A 3 7.62 -11.28 -17.28
CA LYS A 3 8.02 -10.29 -16.24
C LYS A 3 7.84 -8.83 -16.63
N GLU A 4 7.68 -8.53 -17.90
CA GLU A 4 7.27 -7.20 -18.35
C GLU A 4 5.79 -6.91 -18.09
N THR A 5 4.99 -7.94 -17.84
CA THR A 5 3.53 -7.84 -17.72
C THR A 5 3.09 -7.28 -16.36
N LEU A 6 3.82 -7.52 -15.28
CA LEU A 6 3.38 -7.10 -13.93
C LEU A 6 3.66 -5.62 -13.64
N PHE A 7 4.74 -5.07 -14.21
CA PHE A 7 5.02 -3.63 -14.13
C PHE A 7 4.12 -2.83 -15.08
N ILE A 8 3.80 -3.42 -16.23
CA ILE A 8 2.85 -2.89 -17.21
C ILE A 8 1.42 -2.87 -16.66
N VAL A 9 1.00 -3.80 -15.81
CA VAL A 9 -0.38 -3.86 -15.30
C VAL A 9 -0.71 -2.69 -14.37
N THR A 10 0.21 -2.24 -13.53
CA THR A 10 -0.05 -1.07 -12.67
C THR A 10 0.00 0.25 -13.45
N PHE A 11 0.83 0.33 -14.49
CA PHE A 11 0.95 1.53 -15.34
C PHE A 11 -0.08 1.56 -16.48
N VAL A 12 -0.46 0.41 -17.03
CA VAL A 12 -1.52 0.26 -18.06
C VAL A 12 -2.92 0.49 -17.48
N HIS A 13 -3.13 0.29 -16.18
CA HIS A 13 -4.40 0.67 -15.57
C HIS A 13 -4.60 2.19 -15.59
N ARG A 14 -3.55 2.98 -15.37
CA ARG A 14 -3.59 4.46 -15.51
C ARG A 14 -3.67 4.93 -16.99
N SER A 15 -3.10 4.18 -17.93
CA SER A 15 -3.18 4.55 -19.37
C SER A 15 -4.51 4.18 -20.03
N LYS A 16 -5.24 3.18 -19.53
CA LYS A 16 -6.62 2.89 -19.95
C LYS A 16 -7.58 4.03 -19.63
N GLU A 17 -7.37 4.71 -18.51
CA GLU A 17 -8.15 5.90 -18.17
C GLU A 17 -7.90 7.08 -19.13
N ALA A 18 -6.66 7.30 -19.55
CA ALA A 18 -6.32 8.35 -20.53
C ALA A 18 -6.91 8.08 -21.93
N ILE A 19 -6.92 6.83 -22.37
CA ILE A 19 -7.50 6.43 -23.68
C ILE A 19 -9.03 6.50 -23.65
N MET A 20 -9.64 6.20 -22.51
CA MET A 20 -11.09 6.31 -22.32
C MET A 20 -11.55 7.78 -22.28
N TRP A 21 -10.70 8.69 -21.81
CA TRP A 21 -10.98 10.13 -21.79
C TRP A 21 -11.06 10.73 -23.20
N ILE A 22 -10.18 10.31 -24.11
CA ILE A 22 -10.17 10.76 -25.52
C ILE A 22 -11.42 10.27 -26.27
N LYS A 23 -11.96 9.10 -25.96
CA LYS A 23 -13.19 8.58 -26.59
C LYS A 23 -14.47 9.27 -26.08
N LYS A 24 -14.50 9.79 -24.87
CA LYS A 24 -15.67 10.51 -24.31
C LYS A 24 -15.80 11.95 -24.78
N THR A 25 -14.68 12.63 -25.08
CA THR A 25 -14.73 14.03 -25.57
C THR A 25 -15.25 14.17 -27.01
N LEU A 26 -15.25 13.12 -27.81
CA LEU A 26 -15.78 13.15 -29.17
C LEU A 26 -17.30 12.91 -29.27
N TRP A 27 -17.97 12.43 -28.19
CA TRP A 27 -19.41 12.12 -28.18
C TRP A 27 -20.29 13.17 -27.53
N ILE A 28 -19.73 14.20 -26.87
CA ILE A 28 -20.49 15.24 -26.15
C ILE A 28 -20.84 16.45 -27.04
N MET A 29 -20.39 16.51 -28.29
CA MET A 29 -20.72 17.61 -29.20
C MET A 29 -21.98 17.43 -30.07
N LEU A 30 -22.77 16.41 -29.86
CA LEU A 30 -23.99 16.18 -30.67
C LEU A 30 -25.19 15.76 -29.81
N SER A 31 -25.72 16.64 -29.00
CA SER A 31 -27.15 16.67 -28.63
C SER A 31 -27.44 17.71 -27.54
N VAL A 32 -27.57 18.97 -27.95
CA VAL A 32 -28.30 19.97 -27.19
C VAL A 32 -29.51 20.38 -28.01
N THR A 33 -30.69 19.86 -27.67
CA THR A 33 -31.98 20.56 -27.89
C THR A 33 -33.08 19.94 -27.05
N CYS A 34 -33.69 20.78 -26.25
CA CYS A 34 -35.08 20.76 -25.71
C CYS A 34 -35.60 19.58 -24.89
N LEU A 35 -35.89 19.78 -23.60
CA LEU A 35 -37.28 19.92 -23.11
C LEU A 35 -37.30 20.27 -21.61
N CYS A 36 -37.89 21.43 -21.31
CA CYS A 36 -38.36 21.76 -19.96
C CYS A 36 -39.54 20.85 -19.61
N GLY A 37 -39.39 20.05 -18.55
CA GLY A 37 -40.46 19.26 -17.96
C GLY A 37 -40.33 19.30 -16.45
N THR A 38 -41.30 19.80 -15.77
CA THR A 38 -41.45 19.87 -14.31
C THR A 38 -41.35 18.50 -13.69
N LEU A 39 -40.30 18.23 -12.88
CA LEU A 39 -40.19 17.05 -12.06
C LEU A 39 -40.68 17.37 -10.65
N GLN A 40 -41.85 16.84 -10.33
CA GLN A 40 -42.31 16.60 -8.98
C GLN A 40 -41.44 15.48 -8.37
N ALA A 41 -40.74 15.80 -7.29
CA ALA A 41 -40.00 14.81 -6.55
C ALA A 41 -40.97 13.88 -5.81
N GLN A 42 -41.19 12.70 -6.36
CA GLN A 42 -41.73 11.57 -5.62
C GLN A 42 -40.58 10.90 -4.88
N THR A 43 -40.57 11.03 -3.57
CA THR A 43 -39.74 10.25 -2.68
C THR A 43 -40.33 8.84 -2.56
N ASP A 44 -40.10 8.01 -3.57
CA ASP A 44 -40.28 6.57 -3.43
C ASP A 44 -39.08 6.03 -2.67
N THR A 45 -39.25 5.81 -1.38
CA THR A 45 -38.41 4.92 -0.59
C THR A 45 -38.61 3.50 -1.13
N VAL A 46 -37.85 3.11 -2.14
CA VAL A 46 -37.75 1.73 -2.56
C VAL A 46 -37.09 0.98 -1.41
N GLU A 47 -37.90 0.31 -0.60
CA GLU A 47 -37.44 -0.75 0.28
C GLU A 47 -36.78 -1.84 -0.59
N GLN A 48 -35.49 -1.76 -0.76
CA GLN A 48 -34.70 -2.76 -1.48
C GLN A 48 -34.71 -4.04 -0.63
N LYS A 49 -35.73 -4.90 -0.82
CA LYS A 49 -35.71 -6.26 -0.31
C LYS A 49 -34.49 -6.93 -0.89
N SER A 50 -33.49 -7.22 -0.04
CA SER A 50 -32.35 -8.05 -0.45
C SER A 50 -32.88 -9.37 -0.98
N PRO A 51 -32.59 -9.74 -2.23
CA PRO A 51 -33.08 -10.99 -2.78
C PRO A 51 -32.44 -12.15 -2.02
N ILE A 52 -33.25 -12.90 -1.28
CA ILE A 52 -32.85 -14.23 -0.79
C ILE A 52 -32.73 -15.09 -2.04
N ILE A 53 -31.56 -15.71 -2.26
CA ILE A 53 -31.37 -16.63 -3.40
C ILE A 53 -32.41 -17.74 -3.27
N PRO A 54 -33.27 -17.97 -4.27
CA PRO A 54 -34.23 -19.04 -4.20
C PRO A 54 -33.52 -20.40 -4.00
N GLU A 55 -34.03 -21.23 -3.10
CA GLU A 55 -33.43 -22.53 -2.74
C GLU A 55 -33.17 -23.41 -3.96
N GLU A 56 -34.05 -23.38 -4.95
CA GLU A 56 -33.87 -24.07 -6.23
C GLU A 56 -32.62 -23.63 -6.99
N GLN A 57 -32.32 -22.33 -7.01
CA GLN A 57 -31.13 -21.82 -7.68
C GLN A 57 -29.86 -22.27 -6.96
N PHE A 58 -29.87 -22.24 -5.62
CA PHE A 58 -28.78 -22.70 -4.80
C PHE A 58 -28.47 -24.18 -5.02
N VAL A 59 -29.50 -25.05 -4.94
CA VAL A 59 -29.37 -26.49 -5.17
C VAL A 59 -28.91 -26.80 -6.60
N ARG A 60 -29.42 -26.08 -7.60
CA ARG A 60 -29.00 -26.24 -9.00
C ARG A 60 -27.53 -25.90 -9.19
N ALA A 61 -27.04 -24.78 -8.59
CA ALA A 61 -25.64 -24.38 -8.67
C ALA A 61 -24.71 -25.46 -8.08
N ILE A 62 -25.03 -26.00 -6.89
CA ILE A 62 -24.24 -27.07 -6.27
C ILE A 62 -24.23 -28.35 -7.15
N ARG A 63 -25.38 -28.77 -7.68
CA ARG A 63 -25.45 -29.94 -8.57
C ARG A 63 -24.62 -29.77 -9.83
N THR A 64 -24.70 -28.62 -10.46
CA THR A 64 -23.92 -28.32 -11.68
C THR A 64 -22.44 -28.36 -11.41
N THR A 65 -21.99 -27.70 -10.34
CA THR A 65 -20.57 -27.68 -9.95
C THR A 65 -20.05 -29.08 -9.62
N GLY A 66 -20.80 -29.84 -8.84
CA GLY A 66 -20.46 -31.23 -8.51
C GLY A 66 -20.39 -32.14 -9.75
N ALA A 67 -21.30 -31.97 -10.71
CA ALA A 67 -21.26 -32.69 -11.97
C ALA A 67 -20.04 -32.35 -12.81
N VAL A 68 -19.64 -31.07 -12.86
CA VAL A 68 -18.40 -30.61 -13.54
C VAL A 68 -17.18 -31.30 -12.93
N TYR A 69 -17.01 -31.27 -11.61
CA TYR A 69 -15.86 -31.91 -10.95
C TYR A 69 -15.85 -33.45 -11.17
N SER A 70 -17.01 -34.09 -11.09
CA SER A 70 -17.13 -35.54 -11.36
C SER A 70 -16.72 -35.89 -12.80
N ASN A 71 -17.08 -35.07 -13.77
CA ASN A 71 -16.70 -35.31 -15.17
C ASN A 71 -15.24 -34.99 -15.44
N LEU A 72 -14.68 -33.94 -14.84
CA LEU A 72 -13.24 -33.63 -14.89
C LEU A 72 -12.42 -34.81 -14.38
N GLN A 73 -12.77 -35.34 -13.22
CA GLN A 73 -12.05 -36.48 -12.62
C GLN A 73 -12.12 -37.75 -13.51
N ARG A 74 -13.24 -37.95 -14.21
CA ARG A 74 -13.46 -39.19 -15.00
C ARG A 74 -12.95 -39.14 -16.42
N TYR A 75 -13.01 -37.97 -17.06
CA TYR A 75 -12.90 -37.86 -18.52
C TYR A 75 -11.81 -36.86 -18.98
N PHE A 76 -11.24 -36.07 -18.09
CA PHE A 76 -10.19 -35.15 -18.53
C PHE A 76 -8.94 -35.94 -18.97
N VAL A 77 -8.33 -35.50 -20.09
CA VAL A 77 -7.26 -36.25 -20.78
C VAL A 77 -5.98 -36.39 -19.95
N ASP A 78 -5.66 -35.39 -19.14
CA ASP A 78 -4.44 -35.36 -18.34
C ASP A 78 -4.75 -35.48 -16.84
N THR A 79 -3.70 -35.78 -16.04
CA THR A 79 -3.79 -35.74 -14.57
C THR A 79 -3.96 -34.30 -14.10
N ILE A 80 -4.94 -34.04 -13.26
CA ILE A 80 -5.25 -32.72 -12.73
C ILE A 80 -5.10 -32.66 -11.21
N ASP A 81 -4.63 -31.53 -10.71
CA ASP A 81 -4.69 -31.16 -9.30
C ASP A 81 -6.05 -30.48 -9.04
N LEU A 82 -7.01 -31.26 -8.59
CA LEU A 82 -8.38 -30.79 -8.39
C LEU A 82 -8.48 -29.77 -7.25
N GLU A 83 -7.65 -29.89 -6.21
CA GLU A 83 -7.60 -28.95 -5.09
C GLU A 83 -7.17 -27.56 -5.56
N LYS A 84 -6.10 -27.51 -6.34
CA LYS A 84 -5.59 -26.27 -6.92
C LYS A 84 -6.58 -25.63 -7.89
N ILE A 85 -7.22 -26.43 -8.75
CA ILE A 85 -8.26 -25.96 -9.68
C ILE A 85 -9.44 -25.39 -8.91
N ASN A 86 -9.90 -26.09 -7.85
CA ASN A 86 -10.99 -25.62 -7.00
C ASN A 86 -10.69 -24.28 -6.34
N ALA A 87 -9.49 -24.11 -5.74
CA ALA A 87 -9.09 -22.85 -5.12
C ALA A 87 -9.10 -21.68 -6.11
N ILE A 88 -8.58 -21.92 -7.34
CA ILE A 88 -8.59 -20.91 -8.41
C ILE A 88 -10.03 -20.59 -8.84
N ALA A 89 -10.87 -21.59 -9.04
CA ALA A 89 -12.26 -21.42 -9.48
C ALA A 89 -13.08 -20.65 -8.44
N LEU A 90 -12.94 -20.98 -7.15
CA LEU A 90 -13.59 -20.26 -6.06
C LEU A 90 -13.18 -18.79 -6.05
N ASN A 91 -11.89 -18.49 -6.13
CA ASN A 91 -11.43 -17.11 -6.13
C ASN A 91 -11.89 -16.34 -7.38
N LYS A 92 -11.94 -16.98 -8.56
CA LYS A 92 -12.49 -16.35 -9.77
C LYS A 92 -14.00 -16.07 -9.67
N MET A 93 -14.75 -16.92 -9.00
CA MET A 93 -16.16 -16.67 -8.68
C MET A 93 -16.31 -15.49 -7.70
N LEU A 94 -15.48 -15.44 -6.67
CA LEU A 94 -15.54 -14.42 -5.62
C LEU A 94 -15.11 -13.03 -6.13
N GLU A 95 -14.15 -12.96 -7.04
CA GLU A 95 -13.72 -11.72 -7.71
C GLU A 95 -14.88 -10.99 -8.44
N LEU A 96 -15.94 -11.71 -8.82
CA LEU A 96 -17.14 -11.10 -9.41
C LEU A 96 -17.98 -10.29 -8.40
N LEU A 97 -17.76 -10.48 -7.12
CA LEU A 97 -18.47 -9.78 -6.05
C LEU A 97 -17.76 -8.48 -5.68
N ASP A 98 -16.49 -8.59 -5.33
CA ASP A 98 -15.59 -7.49 -4.98
C ASP A 98 -14.12 -8.00 -4.90
N PRO A 99 -13.10 -7.15 -4.92
CA PRO A 99 -11.69 -7.58 -4.89
C PRO A 99 -11.20 -8.01 -3.50
N TYR A 100 -12.02 -7.97 -2.46
CA TYR A 100 -11.63 -8.25 -1.07
C TYR A 100 -12.16 -9.58 -0.56
N THR A 101 -13.21 -10.10 -1.19
CA THR A 101 -13.80 -11.41 -0.90
C THR A 101 -12.91 -12.50 -1.51
N GLN A 102 -12.39 -13.41 -0.67
CA GLN A 102 -11.35 -14.35 -1.06
C GLN A 102 -11.47 -15.67 -0.30
N TYR A 103 -11.32 -16.78 -1.01
CA TYR A 103 -11.07 -18.09 -0.43
C TYR A 103 -9.57 -18.26 -0.20
N MET A 104 -9.18 -18.64 1.01
CA MET A 104 -7.80 -18.86 1.40
C MET A 104 -7.58 -20.33 1.78
N THR A 105 -6.61 -20.96 1.15
CA THR A 105 -6.10 -22.29 1.52
C THR A 105 -5.42 -22.24 2.88
N LYS A 106 -5.19 -23.39 3.51
CA LYS A 106 -4.49 -23.48 4.81
C LYS A 106 -3.17 -22.69 4.85
N SER A 107 -2.36 -22.75 3.78
CA SER A 107 -1.10 -22.01 3.73
C SER A 107 -1.29 -20.49 3.61
N GLU A 108 -2.33 -20.05 2.93
CA GLU A 108 -2.69 -18.62 2.82
C GLU A 108 -3.29 -18.10 4.12
N VAL A 109 -4.05 -18.93 4.86
CA VAL A 109 -4.55 -18.60 6.21
C VAL A 109 -3.40 -18.35 7.17
N GLN A 110 -2.34 -19.15 7.13
CA GLN A 110 -1.16 -18.92 7.93
C GLN A 110 -0.52 -17.56 7.59
N SER A 111 -0.31 -17.26 6.31
CA SER A 111 0.26 -15.97 5.87
C SER A 111 -0.63 -14.79 6.25
N PHE A 112 -1.95 -14.96 6.16
CA PHE A 112 -2.91 -13.95 6.59
C PHE A 112 -2.85 -13.71 8.11
N SER A 113 -2.76 -14.77 8.91
CA SER A 113 -2.59 -14.67 10.36
C SER A 113 -1.30 -13.94 10.73
N GLU A 114 -0.19 -14.29 10.10
CA GLU A 114 1.11 -13.63 10.29
C GLU A 114 1.05 -12.12 9.95
N SER A 115 0.38 -11.76 8.87
CA SER A 115 0.20 -10.35 8.49
C SER A 115 -0.72 -9.57 9.43
N THR A 116 -1.66 -10.26 10.07
CA THR A 116 -2.62 -9.66 11.01
C THR A 116 -2.02 -9.48 12.41
N THR A 117 -1.21 -10.44 12.84
CA THR A 117 -0.55 -10.41 14.17
C THR A 117 0.79 -9.68 14.16
N GLY A 118 1.43 -9.55 12.99
CA GLY A 118 2.80 -9.03 12.88
C GLY A 118 3.89 -10.03 13.29
N ASN A 119 3.51 -11.22 13.73
CA ASN A 119 4.41 -12.25 14.25
C ASN A 119 4.57 -13.41 13.26
N TYR A 120 5.79 -13.82 13.00
CA TYR A 120 6.08 -15.03 12.23
C TYR A 120 7.37 -15.70 12.69
N GLY A 121 7.45 -17.01 12.59
CA GLY A 121 8.68 -17.76 12.82
C GLY A 121 9.60 -17.67 11.60
N GLY A 122 10.83 -17.17 11.78
CA GLY A 122 11.72 -16.97 10.64
C GLY A 122 13.11 -16.44 10.98
N VAL A 123 13.75 -15.88 9.96
CA VAL A 123 15.14 -15.38 10.05
C VAL A 123 15.23 -13.86 10.27
N GLY A 124 14.14 -13.13 10.11
CA GLY A 124 14.11 -11.67 10.28
C GLY A 124 14.87 -10.91 9.20
N ALA A 125 14.44 -11.05 7.94
CA ALA A 125 15.00 -10.31 6.81
C ALA A 125 13.98 -10.13 5.69
N ILE A 126 14.10 -9.03 4.94
CA ILE A 126 13.47 -8.87 3.63
C ILE A 126 14.38 -9.48 2.57
N ILE A 127 13.79 -10.25 1.67
CA ILE A 127 14.46 -10.81 0.50
C ILE A 127 13.88 -10.23 -0.79
N SER A 128 14.68 -10.16 -1.84
CA SER A 128 14.27 -9.60 -3.13
C SER A 128 14.72 -10.48 -4.28
N GLN A 129 13.86 -10.61 -5.30
CA GLN A 129 14.20 -11.25 -6.57
C GLN A 129 15.02 -10.30 -7.43
N ARG A 130 16.09 -10.81 -8.01
CA ARG A 130 16.89 -10.06 -9.01
C ARG A 130 16.45 -10.41 -10.44
N PRO A 131 16.77 -9.55 -11.43
CA PRO A 131 16.45 -9.84 -12.83
C PRO A 131 17.08 -11.13 -13.36
N ASP A 132 18.23 -11.54 -12.82
CA ASP A 132 18.91 -12.79 -13.13
C ASP A 132 18.29 -14.04 -12.45
N THR A 133 17.08 -13.89 -11.93
CA THR A 133 16.33 -14.91 -11.17
C THR A 133 16.93 -15.32 -9.83
N THR A 134 18.01 -14.71 -9.38
CA THR A 134 18.56 -14.99 -8.05
C THR A 134 17.81 -14.23 -6.96
N VAL A 135 17.80 -14.76 -5.73
CA VAL A 135 17.20 -14.09 -4.57
C VAL A 135 18.32 -13.65 -3.62
N ILE A 136 18.22 -12.43 -3.15
CA ILE A 136 19.17 -11.83 -2.21
C ILE A 136 18.51 -11.47 -0.89
N PHE A 137 19.30 -11.45 0.18
CA PHE A 137 18.93 -10.71 1.39
C PHE A 137 19.00 -9.21 1.09
N ASN A 138 17.85 -8.54 1.08
CA ASN A 138 17.78 -7.10 0.81
C ASN A 138 18.00 -6.29 2.09
N GLU A 139 17.30 -6.67 3.18
CA GLU A 139 17.33 -5.97 4.46
C GLU A 139 17.24 -6.98 5.61
N PRO A 140 18.38 -7.48 6.17
CA PRO A 140 18.38 -8.17 7.45
C PRO A 140 18.01 -7.19 8.57
N PHE A 141 17.00 -7.54 9.41
CA PHE A 141 16.53 -6.67 10.47
C PHE A 141 17.48 -6.65 11.67
N GLU A 142 17.60 -5.48 12.30
CA GLU A 142 18.42 -5.29 13.49
C GLU A 142 18.04 -6.26 14.62
N GLY A 143 19.05 -6.88 15.24
CA GLY A 143 18.83 -7.80 16.36
C GLY A 143 18.13 -9.11 16.01
N GLN A 144 17.79 -9.36 14.74
CA GLN A 144 17.12 -10.56 14.28
C GLN A 144 18.13 -11.66 13.85
N PRO A 145 17.71 -12.93 13.78
CA PRO A 145 18.61 -14.06 13.58
C PRO A 145 19.58 -13.93 12.39
N ALA A 146 19.09 -13.49 11.23
CA ALA A 146 19.93 -13.35 10.03
C ALA A 146 21.05 -12.32 10.23
N ALA A 147 20.71 -11.14 10.78
CA ALA A 147 21.69 -10.08 11.05
C ALA A 147 22.69 -10.50 12.12
N LEU A 148 22.23 -11.15 13.22
CA LEU A 148 23.09 -11.64 14.30
C LEU A 148 24.02 -12.77 13.82
N ALA A 149 23.59 -13.59 12.87
CA ALA A 149 24.43 -14.61 12.24
C ALA A 149 25.50 -14.03 11.31
N GLY A 150 25.42 -12.73 10.95
CA GLY A 150 26.36 -12.06 10.06
C GLY A 150 25.95 -12.07 8.58
N ILE A 151 24.71 -12.42 8.25
CA ILE A 151 24.12 -12.22 6.92
C ILE A 151 24.00 -10.73 6.66
N LYS A 152 24.37 -10.30 5.46
CA LYS A 152 24.38 -8.89 5.05
C LYS A 152 23.47 -8.63 3.85
N ALA A 153 23.05 -7.39 3.69
CA ALA A 153 22.40 -6.95 2.47
C ALA A 153 23.28 -7.24 1.25
N GLY A 154 22.67 -7.75 0.17
CA GLY A 154 23.38 -8.19 -1.04
C GLY A 154 23.89 -9.62 -1.03
N ASP A 155 23.80 -10.36 0.07
CA ASP A 155 24.12 -11.78 0.11
C ASP A 155 23.11 -12.55 -0.76
N ARG A 156 23.59 -13.22 -1.80
CA ARG A 156 22.80 -14.03 -2.71
C ARG A 156 22.59 -15.42 -2.13
N ILE A 157 21.35 -15.84 -1.98
CA ILE A 157 20.97 -17.14 -1.44
C ILE A 157 21.31 -18.23 -2.46
N LEU A 158 22.09 -19.21 -2.05
CA LEU A 158 22.46 -20.39 -2.84
C LEU A 158 21.67 -21.61 -2.40
N SER A 159 21.69 -21.92 -1.10
CA SER A 159 20.99 -23.07 -0.54
C SER A 159 20.40 -22.75 0.83
N ILE A 160 19.32 -23.47 1.18
CA ILE A 160 18.69 -23.46 2.50
C ILE A 160 18.44 -24.92 2.88
N ASP A 161 18.95 -25.34 4.05
CA ASP A 161 18.83 -26.71 4.56
C ASP A 161 19.21 -27.76 3.49
N ASN A 162 20.35 -27.51 2.80
CA ASN A 162 20.93 -28.34 1.71
C ASN A 162 20.07 -28.42 0.43
N LYS A 163 18.98 -27.64 0.33
CA LYS A 163 18.19 -27.52 -0.90
C LYS A 163 18.67 -26.33 -1.71
N ASN A 164 18.90 -26.52 -3.01
CA ASN A 164 19.35 -25.45 -3.92
C ASN A 164 18.21 -24.45 -4.22
N PHE A 165 18.50 -23.16 -4.08
CA PHE A 165 17.60 -22.03 -4.35
C PHE A 165 18.20 -21.00 -5.32
N THR A 166 19.28 -21.34 -6.04
CA THR A 166 20.03 -20.41 -6.90
C THR A 166 19.14 -19.70 -7.94
N HIS A 167 18.11 -20.39 -8.46
CA HIS A 167 17.16 -19.85 -9.44
C HIS A 167 15.70 -20.02 -8.98
N ALA A 168 15.45 -20.08 -7.68
CA ALA A 168 14.11 -20.19 -7.13
C ALA A 168 13.42 -18.83 -7.11
N PHE A 169 12.07 -18.86 -7.06
CA PHE A 169 11.28 -17.64 -6.88
C PHE A 169 11.20 -17.23 -5.40
N THR A 170 11.09 -15.91 -5.17
CA THR A 170 11.00 -15.34 -3.81
C THR A 170 9.99 -16.03 -2.90
N PRO A 171 8.78 -16.45 -3.33
CA PRO A 171 7.84 -17.16 -2.46
C PRO A 171 8.38 -18.50 -1.95
N GLU A 172 9.10 -19.25 -2.78
CA GLU A 172 9.69 -20.54 -2.40
C GLU A 172 10.82 -20.35 -1.38
N VAL A 173 11.69 -19.36 -1.63
CA VAL A 173 12.77 -18.99 -0.71
C VAL A 173 12.20 -18.48 0.61
N SER A 174 11.21 -17.61 0.57
CA SER A 174 10.52 -17.10 1.76
C SER A 174 9.94 -18.23 2.60
N LYS A 175 9.28 -19.19 1.96
CA LYS A 175 8.74 -20.39 2.64
C LYS A 175 9.85 -21.21 3.31
N ALA A 176 11.01 -21.37 2.68
CA ALA A 176 12.13 -22.13 3.23
C ALA A 176 12.83 -21.40 4.40
N LEU A 177 12.89 -20.06 4.37
CA LEU A 177 13.44 -19.26 5.46
C LEU A 177 12.53 -19.21 6.70
N ARG A 178 11.21 -19.39 6.52
CA ARG A 178 10.25 -19.49 7.62
C ARG A 178 10.29 -20.87 8.29
N GLY A 179 9.78 -20.94 9.50
CA GLY A 179 9.64 -22.19 10.26
C GLY A 179 9.44 -21.95 11.75
N PRO A 180 9.21 -23.01 12.53
CA PRO A 180 8.95 -22.89 13.97
C PRO A 180 10.10 -22.18 14.69
N GLU A 181 9.74 -21.37 15.70
CA GLU A 181 10.71 -20.77 16.60
C GLU A 181 11.62 -21.84 17.22
N GLY A 182 12.91 -21.54 17.34
CA GLY A 182 13.94 -22.44 17.90
C GLY A 182 14.44 -23.50 16.92
N SER A 183 13.80 -23.69 15.76
CA SER A 183 14.30 -24.64 14.74
C SER A 183 15.60 -24.13 14.11
N MET A 184 16.54 -25.05 13.91
CA MET A 184 17.81 -24.75 13.22
C MET A 184 17.55 -24.51 11.74
N ILE A 185 18.33 -23.60 11.15
CA ILE A 185 18.40 -23.36 9.72
C ILE A 185 19.86 -23.28 9.28
N HIS A 186 20.15 -23.87 8.14
CA HIS A 186 21.43 -23.77 7.44
C HIS A 186 21.24 -22.96 6.17
N VAL A 187 21.99 -21.86 6.00
CA VAL A 187 21.90 -20.99 4.82
C VAL A 187 23.29 -20.80 4.23
N GLU A 188 23.42 -21.10 2.94
CA GLU A 188 24.61 -20.76 2.17
C GLU A 188 24.32 -19.57 1.25
N VAL A 189 25.25 -18.64 1.22
CA VAL A 189 25.14 -17.43 0.40
C VAL A 189 26.42 -17.15 -0.37
N MET A 190 26.29 -16.49 -1.50
CA MET A 190 27.41 -15.87 -2.21
C MET A 190 27.44 -14.37 -1.89
N ARG A 191 28.52 -13.92 -1.26
CA ARG A 191 28.76 -12.51 -0.99
C ARG A 191 29.65 -11.89 -2.05
N LYS A 192 29.24 -10.78 -2.64
CA LYS A 192 30.05 -10.06 -3.64
C LYS A 192 31.44 -9.76 -3.06
N GLY A 193 32.51 -10.08 -3.81
CA GLY A 193 33.90 -9.87 -3.40
C GLY A 193 34.48 -10.97 -2.49
N VAL A 194 33.72 -12.02 -2.18
CA VAL A 194 34.20 -13.24 -1.52
C VAL A 194 34.20 -14.37 -2.54
N LYS A 195 35.32 -15.13 -2.64
CA LYS A 195 35.45 -16.16 -3.67
C LYS A 195 34.63 -17.41 -3.37
N GLU A 196 34.57 -17.81 -2.08
CA GLU A 196 33.90 -19.02 -1.65
C GLU A 196 32.52 -18.68 -1.04
N PRO A 197 31.53 -19.58 -1.15
CA PRO A 197 30.26 -19.46 -0.44
C PRO A 197 30.46 -19.32 1.06
N LEU A 198 29.66 -18.51 1.70
CA LEU A 198 29.60 -18.37 3.15
C LEU A 198 28.45 -19.21 3.69
N SER A 199 28.71 -19.93 4.76
CA SER A 199 27.78 -20.84 5.41
C SER A 199 27.39 -20.33 6.79
N PHE A 200 26.08 -20.26 7.08
CA PHE A 200 25.55 -19.77 8.33
C PHE A 200 24.59 -20.80 8.95
N ASN A 201 24.83 -21.12 10.23
CA ASN A 201 23.96 -21.98 11.03
C ASN A 201 23.41 -21.18 12.21
N PHE A 202 22.08 -21.04 12.29
CA PHE A 202 21.46 -20.29 13.38
C PHE A 202 20.01 -20.78 13.61
N LYS A 203 19.40 -20.32 14.70
CA LYS A 203 18.02 -20.67 15.03
C LYS A 203 17.05 -19.61 14.50
N ARG A 204 15.93 -20.07 13.94
CA ARG A 204 14.78 -19.20 13.68
C ARG A 204 14.24 -18.69 15.01
N LYS A 205 13.71 -17.47 15.01
CA LYS A 205 13.01 -16.87 16.14
C LYS A 205 11.63 -16.40 15.70
N GLU A 206 10.80 -16.10 16.66
CA GLU A 206 9.64 -15.25 16.42
C GLU A 206 10.12 -13.85 16.05
N VAL A 207 9.75 -13.41 14.86
CA VAL A 207 10.06 -12.08 14.33
C VAL A 207 8.80 -11.26 14.48
N TYR A 208 8.89 -10.16 15.20
CA TYR A 208 7.81 -9.17 15.33
C TYR A 208 8.09 -7.95 14.45
N ILE A 209 7.11 -7.56 13.66
CA ILE A 209 7.15 -6.35 12.84
C ILE A 209 6.28 -5.30 13.54
N SER A 210 6.91 -4.28 14.13
CA SER A 210 6.19 -3.20 14.79
C SER A 210 5.29 -2.42 13.82
N PRO A 211 4.00 -2.21 14.14
CA PRO A 211 3.15 -1.31 13.38
C PRO A 211 3.58 0.16 13.51
N VAL A 212 4.31 0.53 14.57
CA VAL A 212 4.88 1.87 14.74
C VAL A 212 6.20 1.95 13.99
N ALA A 213 6.17 2.50 12.77
CA ALA A 213 7.34 2.61 11.92
C ALA A 213 8.32 3.69 12.39
N TYR A 214 7.81 4.76 13.00
CA TYR A 214 8.59 5.84 13.60
C TYR A 214 7.85 6.48 14.76
N ALA A 215 8.58 6.90 15.78
CA ALA A 215 8.08 7.73 16.87
C ALA A 215 9.21 8.63 17.40
N GLY A 216 8.95 9.90 17.55
CA GLY A 216 9.92 10.87 18.10
C GLY A 216 9.45 12.31 18.02
N MET A 217 10.25 13.19 18.61
CA MET A 217 10.09 14.63 18.43
C MET A 217 10.67 15.04 17.07
N ILE A 218 10.01 15.95 16.38
CA ILE A 218 10.41 16.41 15.03
C ILE A 218 10.67 17.91 14.97
N ASP A 219 10.16 18.65 15.96
CA ASP A 219 10.36 20.09 16.15
C ASP A 219 10.22 20.42 17.63
N ASP A 220 10.49 21.67 18.04
CA ASP A 220 10.38 22.11 19.43
C ASP A 220 8.94 22.01 19.95
N GLY A 221 8.66 20.90 20.62
CA GLY A 221 7.36 20.58 21.20
C GLY A 221 6.38 19.84 20.30
N ILE A 222 6.76 19.38 19.10
CA ILE A 222 5.89 18.58 18.23
C ILE A 222 6.40 17.15 18.14
N ALA A 223 5.55 16.19 18.53
CA ALA A 223 5.80 14.76 18.37
C ALA A 223 5.15 14.22 17.09
N LEU A 224 5.79 13.22 16.47
CA LEU A 224 5.26 12.47 15.34
C LEU A 224 5.29 10.97 15.65
N ILE A 225 4.18 10.29 15.33
CA ILE A 225 4.14 8.83 15.23
C ILE A 225 3.64 8.47 13.82
N ARG A 226 4.43 7.66 13.10
CA ARG A 226 4.06 7.03 11.85
C ARG A 226 3.59 5.61 12.11
N LEU A 227 2.34 5.31 11.78
CA LEU A 227 1.73 3.99 11.91
C LEU A 227 1.62 3.35 10.53
N SER A 228 2.29 2.21 10.30
CA SER A 228 2.35 1.56 8.98
C SER A 228 1.18 0.60 8.71
N SER A 229 0.52 0.10 9.77
CA SER A 229 -0.61 -0.83 9.65
C SER A 229 -1.41 -0.92 10.94
N PHE A 230 -2.65 -1.40 10.84
CA PHE A 230 -3.49 -1.72 12.00
C PHE A 230 -3.47 -3.22 12.27
N MET A 231 -2.32 -3.73 12.75
CA MET A 231 -2.20 -5.10 13.27
C MET A 231 -3.05 -5.26 14.55
N GLN A 232 -3.19 -6.50 15.02
CA GLN A 232 -4.05 -6.83 16.15
C GLN A 232 -3.69 -6.06 17.44
N ASP A 233 -2.41 -5.83 17.66
CA ASP A 233 -1.86 -5.13 18.83
C ASP A 233 -1.49 -3.65 18.55
N ALA A 234 -1.76 -3.15 17.35
CA ALA A 234 -1.38 -1.79 16.94
C ALA A 234 -1.93 -0.71 17.86
N GLY A 235 -3.15 -0.86 18.38
CA GLY A 235 -3.72 0.08 19.34
C GLY A 235 -2.96 0.10 20.68
N THR A 236 -2.58 -1.08 21.18
CA THR A 236 -1.82 -1.23 22.43
C THR A 236 -0.40 -0.69 22.28
N GLU A 237 0.30 -1.01 21.18
CA GLU A 237 1.66 -0.54 20.94
C GLU A 237 1.69 0.98 20.71
N PHE A 238 0.75 1.49 19.94
CA PHE A 238 0.60 2.93 19.75
C PHE A 238 0.37 3.64 21.10
N ARG A 239 -0.54 3.13 21.96
CA ARG A 239 -0.79 3.67 23.30
C ARG A 239 0.49 3.71 24.13
N LYS A 240 1.24 2.63 24.19
CA LYS A 240 2.51 2.56 24.92
C LYS A 240 3.48 3.61 24.40
N THR A 241 3.71 3.65 23.10
CA THR A 241 4.65 4.56 22.45
C THR A 241 4.27 6.03 22.67
N PHE A 242 2.99 6.36 22.49
CA PHE A 242 2.49 7.71 22.69
C PHE A 242 2.57 8.15 24.16
N THR A 243 2.22 7.27 25.10
CA THR A 243 2.33 7.54 26.55
C THR A 243 3.79 7.74 26.96
N ASP A 244 4.71 6.94 26.41
CA ASP A 244 6.15 7.10 26.65
C ASP A 244 6.65 8.46 26.14
N LEU A 245 6.20 8.92 24.96
CA LEU A 245 6.53 10.26 24.44
C LEU A 245 5.94 11.37 25.31
N LEU A 246 4.67 11.25 25.73
CA LEU A 246 4.04 12.24 26.61
C LEU A 246 4.81 12.40 27.92
N ASN A 247 5.24 11.30 28.53
CA ASN A 247 5.91 11.30 29.82
C ASN A 247 7.37 11.77 29.77
N LYS A 248 8.08 11.52 28.67
CA LYS A 248 9.50 11.82 28.53
C LYS A 248 9.78 13.18 27.90
N GLU A 249 9.02 13.50 26.85
CA GLU A 249 9.32 14.63 25.97
C GLU A 249 8.31 15.79 26.12
N HIS A 250 7.15 15.56 26.78
CA HIS A 250 6.11 16.55 27.03
C HIS A 250 5.68 17.34 25.76
N PRO A 251 5.32 16.69 24.66
CA PRO A 251 4.95 17.36 23.42
C PRO A 251 3.75 18.30 23.62
N LYS A 252 3.78 19.46 22.99
CA LYS A 252 2.70 20.47 22.97
C LYS A 252 1.70 20.20 21.84
N ALA A 253 2.10 19.47 20.81
CA ALA A 253 1.30 19.11 19.65
C ALA A 253 1.74 17.77 19.06
N PHE A 254 0.89 17.18 18.23
CA PHE A 254 1.09 15.82 17.75
C PHE A 254 0.73 15.66 16.26
N ILE A 255 1.54 14.91 15.52
CA ILE A 255 1.26 14.48 14.14
C ILE A 255 1.10 12.96 14.13
N LEU A 256 -0.06 12.50 13.66
CA LEU A 256 -0.31 11.09 13.32
C LEU A 256 -0.13 10.91 11.80
N ASP A 257 0.91 10.20 11.39
CA ASP A 257 1.16 9.90 9.98
C ASP A 257 0.59 8.52 9.61
N LEU A 258 -0.48 8.53 8.81
CA LEU A 258 -1.15 7.35 8.26
C LEU A 258 -0.91 7.18 6.75
N ARG A 259 -0.02 7.95 6.15
CA ARG A 259 0.34 7.82 4.73
C ARG A 259 0.93 6.43 4.45
N GLY A 260 0.48 5.80 3.36
CA GLY A 260 0.87 4.43 2.99
C GLY A 260 0.26 3.33 3.88
N ASN A 261 -0.65 3.67 4.82
CA ASN A 261 -1.26 2.69 5.72
C ASN A 261 -2.58 2.15 5.15
N GLY A 262 -2.55 0.93 4.61
CA GLY A 262 -3.71 0.25 4.02
C GLY A 262 -4.78 -0.23 5.03
N GLY A 263 -4.63 0.09 6.33
CA GLY A 263 -5.57 -0.29 7.39
C GLY A 263 -5.20 -1.61 8.08
N GLY A 264 -6.21 -2.39 8.44
CA GLY A 264 -6.07 -3.67 9.15
C GLY A 264 -7.25 -3.95 10.09
N VAL A 265 -6.96 -4.29 11.34
CA VAL A 265 -7.96 -4.68 12.34
C VAL A 265 -8.77 -3.45 12.80
N LEU A 266 -10.09 -3.51 12.65
CA LEU A 266 -11.00 -2.43 13.03
C LEU A 266 -10.89 -2.09 14.52
N GLN A 267 -10.81 -3.10 15.38
CA GLN A 267 -10.73 -2.89 16.83
C GLN A 267 -9.52 -2.04 17.24
N SER A 268 -8.36 -2.25 16.59
CA SER A 268 -7.15 -1.45 16.85
C SER A 268 -7.32 0.03 16.49
N SER A 269 -8.13 0.34 15.44
CA SER A 269 -8.46 1.72 15.10
C SER A 269 -9.34 2.39 16.17
N VAL A 270 -10.30 1.66 16.74
CA VAL A 270 -11.15 2.16 17.83
C VAL A 270 -10.32 2.42 19.09
N GLU A 271 -9.36 1.54 19.41
CA GLU A 271 -8.43 1.71 20.52
C GLU A 271 -7.56 2.96 20.37
N LEU A 272 -7.05 3.21 19.15
CA LEU A 272 -6.28 4.41 18.88
C LEU A 272 -7.12 5.68 19.07
N VAL A 273 -8.33 5.74 18.49
CA VAL A 273 -9.23 6.89 18.67
C VAL A 273 -9.58 7.11 20.14
N SER A 274 -9.73 6.04 20.92
CA SER A 274 -10.06 6.11 22.36
C SER A 274 -9.01 6.86 23.19
N MET A 275 -7.82 7.10 22.68
CA MET A 275 -6.77 7.87 23.38
C MET A 275 -6.98 9.37 23.34
N PHE A 276 -7.80 9.85 22.41
CA PHE A 276 -7.96 11.28 22.09
C PHE A 276 -9.40 11.79 22.24
N VAL A 277 -10.36 10.90 22.40
CA VAL A 277 -11.80 11.24 22.41
C VAL A 277 -12.46 10.65 23.68
N PRO A 278 -13.46 11.32 24.26
CA PRO A 278 -14.13 10.83 25.48
C PRO A 278 -14.67 9.40 25.32
N ARG A 279 -14.64 8.64 26.43
CA ARG A 279 -15.19 7.28 26.47
C ARG A 279 -16.68 7.25 26.09
N GLY A 280 -17.07 6.28 25.27
CA GLY A 280 -18.46 6.09 24.81
C GLY A 280 -18.80 6.86 23.53
N THR A 281 -17.86 7.63 22.97
CA THR A 281 -18.04 8.34 21.69
C THR A 281 -18.06 7.33 20.54
N ALA A 282 -19.02 7.49 19.61
CA ALA A 282 -19.08 6.66 18.40
C ALA A 282 -17.88 6.94 17.49
N VAL A 283 -17.20 5.87 17.05
CA VAL A 283 -16.05 5.93 16.15
C VAL A 283 -16.44 5.51 14.74
N VAL A 284 -17.20 4.42 14.63
CA VAL A 284 -17.65 3.86 13.36
C VAL A 284 -18.93 3.05 13.56
N SER A 285 -19.85 3.15 12.60
CA SER A 285 -21.04 2.30 12.53
C SER A 285 -20.84 1.29 11.40
N VAL A 286 -21.20 0.04 11.65
CA VAL A 286 -21.15 -1.06 10.69
C VAL A 286 -22.58 -1.50 10.41
N LYS A 287 -22.96 -1.62 9.13
CA LYS A 287 -24.29 -2.08 8.71
C LYS A 287 -24.16 -3.24 7.72
N GLY A 288 -24.69 -4.38 8.11
CA GLY A 288 -24.74 -5.58 7.31
C GLY A 288 -25.99 -5.66 6.43
N ARG A 289 -26.16 -6.79 5.72
CA ARG A 289 -27.37 -7.08 4.97
C ARG A 289 -28.54 -7.38 5.94
N LYS A 290 -29.65 -6.68 5.78
CA LYS A 290 -30.88 -6.95 6.57
C LYS A 290 -31.29 -8.41 6.44
N GLY A 291 -31.52 -9.08 7.56
CA GLY A 291 -31.95 -10.48 7.61
C GLY A 291 -30.84 -11.52 7.41
N ALA A 292 -29.57 -11.11 7.35
CA ALA A 292 -28.45 -12.05 7.39
C ALA A 292 -28.21 -12.54 8.82
N GLU A 293 -28.01 -13.85 8.99
CA GLU A 293 -27.68 -14.42 10.28
C GLU A 293 -26.32 -13.91 10.77
N ASN A 294 -26.23 -13.61 12.07
CA ASN A 294 -25.00 -13.21 12.76
C ASN A 294 -24.30 -11.91 12.28
N ILE A 295 -24.96 -11.09 11.45
CA ILE A 295 -24.45 -9.80 11.02
C ILE A 295 -25.47 -8.74 11.43
N SER A 296 -25.35 -8.26 12.67
CA SER A 296 -26.16 -7.16 13.19
C SER A 296 -25.46 -5.81 12.94
N ASP A 297 -26.27 -4.78 12.74
CA ASP A 297 -25.78 -3.42 12.78
C ASP A 297 -25.09 -3.16 14.12
N ALA A 298 -23.89 -2.60 14.09
CA ALA A 298 -23.08 -2.34 15.27
C ALA A 298 -22.51 -0.93 15.24
N VAL A 299 -22.45 -0.31 16.41
CA VAL A 299 -21.74 0.96 16.61
C VAL A 299 -20.56 0.71 17.53
N TYR A 300 -19.38 0.87 17.01
CA TYR A 300 -18.14 0.77 17.77
C TYR A 300 -17.86 2.12 18.41
N LYS A 301 -17.64 2.09 19.73
CA LYS A 301 -17.43 3.29 20.55
C LYS A 301 -16.09 3.22 21.25
N THR A 302 -15.55 4.38 21.58
CA THR A 302 -14.35 4.49 22.43
C THR A 302 -14.52 3.75 23.74
N THR A 303 -13.50 3.00 24.16
CA THR A 303 -13.56 2.04 25.27
C THR A 303 -12.87 2.54 26.54
N SER A 304 -11.96 3.51 26.42
CA SER A 304 -11.17 4.06 27.54
C SER A 304 -11.30 5.57 27.64
N ASN A 305 -10.93 6.12 28.80
CA ASN A 305 -10.76 7.56 28.93
C ASN A 305 -9.55 8.02 28.09
N PRO A 306 -9.61 9.19 27.47
CA PRO A 306 -8.51 9.71 26.68
C PRO A 306 -7.29 10.03 27.55
N VAL A 307 -6.10 9.87 26.98
CA VAL A 307 -4.83 10.24 27.64
C VAL A 307 -4.37 11.65 27.27
N ALA A 308 -4.79 12.14 26.11
CA ALA A 308 -4.45 13.48 25.63
C ALA A 308 -5.63 14.10 24.87
N PRO A 309 -6.75 14.44 25.55
CA PRO A 309 -7.95 14.94 24.88
C PRO A 309 -7.74 16.28 24.18
N ASP A 310 -6.86 17.13 24.72
CA ASP A 310 -6.71 18.53 24.30
C ASP A 310 -5.45 18.81 23.48
N ILE A 311 -4.59 17.81 23.26
CA ILE A 311 -3.37 18.01 22.47
C ILE A 311 -3.72 18.40 21.02
N PRO A 312 -3.23 19.54 20.50
CA PRO A 312 -3.43 19.89 19.10
C PRO A 312 -2.89 18.79 18.18
N MET A 313 -3.69 18.35 17.18
CA MET A 313 -3.35 17.19 16.38
C MET A 313 -3.62 17.41 14.89
N VAL A 314 -2.68 16.97 14.06
CA VAL A 314 -2.82 16.80 12.62
C VAL A 314 -2.73 15.32 12.28
N VAL A 315 -3.55 14.87 11.33
CA VAL A 315 -3.46 13.52 10.74
C VAL A 315 -3.06 13.66 9.27
N LEU A 316 -1.97 13.03 8.88
CA LEU A 316 -1.52 12.96 7.48
C LEU A 316 -2.08 11.72 6.80
N ILE A 317 -2.66 11.90 5.61
CA ILE A 317 -3.23 10.84 4.78
C ILE A 317 -2.80 10.97 3.31
N ASP A 318 -2.86 9.85 2.58
CA ASP A 318 -2.62 9.80 1.14
C ASP A 318 -3.57 8.82 0.44
N GLU A 319 -3.40 8.63 -0.87
CA GLU A 319 -4.23 7.71 -1.67
C GLU A 319 -4.08 6.22 -1.29
N GLU A 320 -3.05 5.85 -0.52
CA GLU A 320 -2.84 4.49 0.00
C GLU A 320 -3.43 4.32 1.41
N THR A 321 -3.81 5.42 2.07
CA THR A 321 -4.50 5.39 3.36
C THR A 321 -5.88 4.77 3.18
N ALA A 322 -6.13 3.58 3.74
CA ALA A 322 -7.35 2.80 3.49
C ALA A 322 -7.96 2.15 4.74
N SER A 323 -9.26 1.80 4.67
CA SER A 323 -9.95 0.95 5.66
C SER A 323 -9.86 1.49 7.10
N SER A 324 -9.23 0.75 8.04
CA SER A 324 -9.07 1.17 9.46
C SER A 324 -8.37 2.53 9.62
N SER A 325 -7.46 2.87 8.71
CA SER A 325 -6.84 4.21 8.66
C SER A 325 -7.85 5.29 8.31
N GLU A 326 -8.78 4.98 7.40
CA GLU A 326 -9.88 5.89 7.05
C GLU A 326 -10.92 6.00 8.16
N ILE A 327 -11.12 4.93 8.96
CA ILE A 327 -11.95 4.99 10.18
C ILE A 327 -11.35 6.01 11.16
N VAL A 328 -10.04 5.97 11.40
CA VAL A 328 -9.34 6.90 12.30
C VAL A 328 -9.42 8.33 11.77
N ALA A 329 -9.01 8.55 10.52
CA ALA A 329 -9.01 9.88 9.90
C ALA A 329 -10.43 10.46 9.83
N GLY A 330 -11.42 9.65 9.41
CA GLY A 330 -12.82 10.05 9.32
C GLY A 330 -13.45 10.34 10.70
N ALA A 331 -13.14 9.53 11.72
CA ALA A 331 -13.60 9.79 13.07
C ALA A 331 -13.03 11.10 13.63
N PHE A 332 -11.73 11.34 13.48
CA PHE A 332 -11.12 12.59 13.93
C PHE A 332 -11.64 13.82 13.17
N GLN A 333 -11.89 13.69 11.86
CA GLN A 333 -12.49 14.76 11.06
C GLN A 333 -13.93 15.06 11.49
N ASP A 334 -14.77 14.02 11.60
CA ASP A 334 -16.20 14.18 11.90
C ASP A 334 -16.46 14.66 13.34
N LEU A 335 -15.53 14.33 14.26
CA LEU A 335 -15.57 14.77 15.66
C LEU A 335 -14.83 16.11 15.88
N ASP A 336 -14.33 16.75 14.85
CA ASP A 336 -13.54 17.99 14.90
C ASP A 336 -12.33 17.90 15.85
N ARG A 337 -11.76 16.68 16.00
CA ARG A 337 -10.67 16.40 16.95
C ARG A 337 -9.29 16.68 16.37
N ALA A 338 -9.12 16.58 15.07
CA ALA A 338 -7.87 16.84 14.37
C ALA A 338 -8.11 17.46 13.00
N VAL A 339 -7.13 18.19 12.48
CA VAL A 339 -7.10 18.63 11.09
C VAL A 339 -6.51 17.52 10.24
N ILE A 340 -7.22 17.13 9.19
CA ILE A 340 -6.78 16.11 8.23
C ILE A 340 -6.05 16.79 7.08
N MET A 341 -4.80 16.40 6.80
CA MET A 341 -3.97 17.01 5.75
C MET A 341 -3.40 15.93 4.81
N GLY A 342 -3.13 16.29 3.57
CA GLY A 342 -2.55 15.40 2.57
C GLY A 342 -3.36 15.30 1.29
N THR A 343 -3.41 14.12 0.67
CA THR A 343 -4.26 13.81 -0.48
C THR A 343 -5.48 12.98 -0.05
N ARG A 344 -6.48 12.89 -0.94
CA ARG A 344 -7.69 12.10 -0.68
C ARG A 344 -7.34 10.63 -0.48
N SER A 345 -7.92 10.00 0.54
CA SER A 345 -7.69 8.60 0.86
C SER A 345 -8.29 7.61 -0.17
N TYR A 346 -8.02 6.34 0.00
CA TYR A 346 -8.37 5.26 -0.93
C TYR A 346 -9.88 5.10 -1.18
N GLY A 347 -10.71 5.17 -0.15
CA GLY A 347 -12.16 4.99 -0.24
C GLY A 347 -12.63 3.54 -0.10
N LYS A 348 -12.11 2.79 0.88
CA LYS A 348 -12.57 1.44 1.21
C LYS A 348 -13.51 1.47 2.41
N GLY A 349 -14.83 1.47 2.15
CA GLY A 349 -15.91 1.47 3.13
C GLY A 349 -16.54 0.08 3.40
N LEU A 350 -15.83 -1.01 3.07
CA LEU A 350 -16.30 -2.39 3.20
C LEU A 350 -15.62 -3.09 4.38
N VAL A 351 -16.41 -3.89 5.10
CA VAL A 351 -15.94 -4.74 6.22
C VAL A 351 -15.91 -6.19 5.77
N GLN A 352 -14.77 -6.85 5.96
CA GLN A 352 -14.63 -8.28 5.74
C GLN A 352 -14.68 -9.04 7.06
N SER A 353 -15.43 -10.15 7.06
CA SER A 353 -15.43 -11.15 8.12
C SER A 353 -14.77 -12.43 7.63
N THR A 354 -14.15 -13.16 8.55
CA THR A 354 -13.53 -14.46 8.24
C THR A 354 -14.41 -15.61 8.71
N ILE A 355 -14.64 -16.58 7.85
CA ILE A 355 -15.46 -17.77 8.10
C ILE A 355 -14.55 -18.98 7.93
N ARG A 356 -14.50 -19.87 8.92
CA ARG A 356 -13.76 -21.13 8.81
C ARG A 356 -14.41 -22.03 7.79
N MET A 357 -13.59 -22.64 6.96
CA MET A 357 -13.95 -23.62 5.94
C MET A 357 -13.32 -24.97 6.29
N PRO A 358 -13.75 -26.08 5.66
CA PRO A 358 -13.08 -27.37 5.79
C PRO A 358 -11.59 -27.30 5.51
N ASP A 359 -10.82 -28.27 6.00
CA ASP A 359 -9.37 -28.44 5.75
C ASP A 359 -8.50 -27.24 6.18
N ASP A 360 -8.90 -26.58 7.30
CA ASP A 360 -8.24 -25.37 7.83
C ASP A 360 -8.18 -24.19 6.84
N ALA A 361 -8.98 -24.22 5.78
CA ALA A 361 -9.19 -23.11 4.87
C ALA A 361 -10.06 -22.01 5.49
N MET A 362 -10.14 -20.84 4.86
CA MET A 362 -10.90 -19.70 5.33
C MET A 362 -11.54 -18.94 4.17
N LEU A 363 -12.77 -18.49 4.36
CA LEU A 363 -13.42 -17.54 3.49
C LEU A 363 -13.38 -16.17 4.15
N LYS A 364 -12.66 -15.22 3.55
CA LYS A 364 -12.72 -13.80 3.87
C LYS A 364 -13.83 -13.20 3.02
N LEU A 365 -14.92 -12.77 3.63
CA LEU A 365 -16.15 -12.36 2.95
C LEU A 365 -16.49 -10.91 3.32
N THR A 366 -16.82 -10.09 2.33
CA THR A 366 -17.42 -8.78 2.57
C THR A 366 -18.83 -8.95 3.13
N THR A 367 -19.04 -8.52 4.37
CA THR A 367 -20.28 -8.76 5.11
C THR A 367 -21.04 -7.48 5.45
N ALA A 368 -20.38 -6.32 5.43
CA ALA A 368 -20.99 -5.06 5.83
C ALA A 368 -20.31 -3.84 5.18
N HIS A 369 -21.01 -2.71 5.26
CA HIS A 369 -20.47 -1.39 5.02
C HIS A 369 -20.22 -0.68 6.34
N TYR A 370 -19.21 0.21 6.38
CA TYR A 370 -19.02 1.06 7.53
C TYR A 370 -19.27 2.55 7.21
N TYR A 371 -19.62 3.29 8.25
CA TYR A 371 -19.99 4.70 8.21
C TYR A 371 -19.26 5.44 9.32
N THR A 372 -18.72 6.61 9.02
CA THR A 372 -18.06 7.48 9.99
C THR A 372 -19.06 8.07 11.01
N PRO A 373 -18.61 8.78 12.04
CA PRO A 373 -19.53 9.35 13.05
C PRO A 373 -20.62 10.25 12.49
N SER A 374 -20.36 10.99 11.43
CA SER A 374 -21.38 11.81 10.75
C SER A 374 -22.44 10.99 10.00
N GLY A 375 -22.25 9.69 9.86
CA GLY A 375 -23.12 8.77 9.12
C GLY A 375 -22.81 8.67 7.62
N ARG A 376 -21.76 9.34 7.12
CA ARG A 376 -21.37 9.25 5.71
C ARG A 376 -20.64 7.94 5.41
N SER A 377 -20.89 7.39 4.21
CA SER A 377 -20.10 6.33 3.61
C SER A 377 -18.91 6.93 2.86
N ILE A 378 -17.75 6.28 2.97
CA ILE A 378 -16.54 6.68 2.24
C ILE A 378 -16.25 5.76 1.05
N GLN A 379 -17.10 4.76 0.80
CA GLN A 379 -16.90 3.80 -0.28
C GLN A 379 -16.83 4.49 -1.64
N LYS A 380 -15.70 4.29 -2.34
CA LYS A 380 -15.42 4.92 -3.64
C LYS A 380 -16.04 4.14 -4.79
N VAL A 381 -15.96 2.82 -4.76
CA VAL A 381 -16.40 1.94 -5.85
C VAL A 381 -17.63 1.18 -5.42
N GLN A 382 -18.72 1.28 -6.18
CA GLN A 382 -19.86 0.37 -6.06
C GLN A 382 -19.59 -0.82 -6.98
N TYR A 383 -19.52 -2.02 -6.40
CA TYR A 383 -19.33 -3.24 -7.16
C TYR A 383 -20.68 -3.73 -7.65
N ASP A 384 -20.84 -3.82 -8.97
CA ASP A 384 -21.97 -4.49 -9.59
C ASP A 384 -21.72 -6.00 -9.49
N HIS A 385 -22.65 -6.72 -8.87
CA HIS A 385 -22.58 -8.15 -8.55
C HIS A 385 -22.47 -9.09 -9.75
N LEU A 386 -22.21 -8.59 -10.94
CA LEU A 386 -22.06 -9.36 -12.20
C LEU A 386 -20.75 -9.07 -12.92
N GLY A 387 -19.75 -8.50 -12.25
CA GLY A 387 -18.41 -8.29 -12.84
C GLY A 387 -18.34 -7.23 -13.92
N LYS A 388 -19.40 -6.46 -14.12
CA LYS A 388 -19.37 -5.26 -14.94
C LYS A 388 -18.95 -4.09 -14.05
N SER A 389 -17.66 -3.85 -13.95
CA SER A 389 -17.12 -2.65 -13.32
C SER A 389 -17.37 -1.38 -14.17
N ASP A 390 -18.55 -1.24 -14.75
CA ASP A 390 -18.92 -0.07 -15.55
C ASP A 390 -19.37 1.10 -14.70
N SER A 391 -19.53 0.91 -13.41
CA SER A 391 -19.65 2.01 -12.46
C SER A 391 -18.45 2.05 -11.52
N ILE A 392 -17.22 2.14 -12.03
CA ILE A 392 -16.35 3.16 -11.46
C ILE A 392 -17.22 4.40 -11.56
N LEU A 393 -17.83 4.78 -10.45
CA LEU A 393 -18.42 6.10 -10.38
C LEU A 393 -17.30 7.05 -10.80
N THR A 394 -17.28 7.38 -12.08
CA THR A 394 -16.53 8.49 -12.66
C THR A 394 -17.11 9.79 -12.12
N GLN A 395 -17.53 9.77 -10.88
CA GLN A 395 -17.75 10.89 -10.01
C GLN A 395 -16.46 11.19 -9.22
N ALA A 396 -15.30 10.98 -9.86
CA ALA A 396 -14.06 11.52 -9.33
C ALA A 396 -14.14 13.04 -9.09
N ASP A 397 -15.11 13.72 -9.70
CA ASP A 397 -15.30 15.16 -9.60
C ASP A 397 -16.62 15.59 -8.95
N SER A 398 -17.57 14.71 -8.65
CA SER A 398 -18.76 15.06 -7.89
C SER A 398 -18.54 14.78 -6.40
N LEU A 399 -18.50 15.83 -5.62
CA LEU A 399 -18.65 15.72 -4.17
C LEU A 399 -19.96 14.98 -3.89
N GLY A 400 -19.90 13.86 -3.17
CA GLY A 400 -21.08 13.09 -2.76
C GLY A 400 -22.02 13.92 -1.88
N ALA A 401 -23.04 13.28 -1.30
CA ALA A 401 -23.96 13.97 -0.40
C ALA A 401 -23.22 14.66 0.76
N PRO A 402 -23.58 15.90 1.11
CA PRO A 402 -22.97 16.61 2.22
C PRO A 402 -23.47 16.06 3.56
N TYR A 403 -22.55 15.97 4.51
CA TYR A 403 -22.78 15.65 5.92
C TYR A 403 -22.16 16.75 6.77
N LEU A 404 -22.47 16.76 8.05
CA LEU A 404 -21.94 17.74 8.99
C LEU A 404 -21.09 17.05 10.05
N THR A 405 -19.94 17.63 10.37
CA THR A 405 -19.14 17.27 11.52
C THR A 405 -19.85 17.70 12.82
N LEU A 406 -19.29 17.37 13.95
CA LEU A 406 -19.82 17.77 15.27
C LEU A 406 -19.94 19.29 15.42
N ALA A 407 -18.98 20.06 14.91
CA ALA A 407 -19.00 21.53 14.90
C ALA A 407 -19.77 22.13 13.71
N GLY A 408 -20.37 21.31 12.84
CA GLY A 408 -21.18 21.78 11.71
C GLY A 408 -20.39 22.07 10.43
N ARG A 409 -19.12 21.66 10.33
CA ARG A 409 -18.34 21.72 9.09
C ARG A 409 -18.91 20.77 8.03
N LYS A 410 -18.86 21.15 6.78
CA LYS A 410 -19.32 20.30 5.67
C LYS A 410 -18.24 19.27 5.31
N VAL A 411 -18.62 18.00 5.33
CA VAL A 411 -17.85 16.86 4.83
C VAL A 411 -18.71 16.06 3.84
N TYR A 412 -18.10 15.25 2.99
CA TYR A 412 -18.82 14.64 1.88
C TYR A 412 -18.71 13.12 1.92
N SER A 413 -19.76 12.44 1.44
CA SER A 413 -19.75 11.00 1.24
C SER A 413 -19.06 10.65 -0.08
N SER A 414 -18.67 9.37 -0.22
CA SER A 414 -18.02 8.75 -1.39
C SER A 414 -16.58 9.21 -1.71
N GLY A 415 -15.82 8.28 -2.23
CA GLY A 415 -14.47 8.54 -2.75
C GLY A 415 -13.36 8.71 -1.71
N GLY A 416 -13.53 8.20 -0.48
CA GLY A 416 -12.54 8.28 0.60
C GLY A 416 -12.70 9.53 1.47
N ILE A 417 -11.74 9.74 2.37
CA ILE A 417 -11.64 10.93 3.21
C ILE A 417 -10.98 12.05 2.42
N THR A 418 -11.71 13.14 2.20
CA THR A 418 -11.16 14.37 1.64
C THR A 418 -10.47 15.15 2.75
N PRO A 419 -9.18 15.49 2.65
CA PRO A 419 -8.50 16.25 3.69
C PRO A 419 -9.06 17.66 3.85
N ASP A 420 -8.95 18.22 5.07
CA ASP A 420 -9.31 19.61 5.35
C ASP A 420 -8.34 20.60 4.66
N ILE A 421 -7.08 20.17 4.54
CA ILE A 421 -6.04 20.86 3.77
C ILE A 421 -5.43 19.90 2.77
N SER A 422 -5.69 20.13 1.49
CA SER A 422 -5.06 19.34 0.42
C SER A 422 -3.61 19.75 0.23
N LEU A 423 -2.72 18.78 0.23
CA LEU A 423 -1.29 18.92 -0.06
C LEU A 423 -0.95 18.14 -1.32
N VAL A 424 0.04 18.62 -2.05
CA VAL A 424 0.56 17.89 -3.21
C VAL A 424 1.38 16.71 -2.70
N ALA A 425 1.18 15.53 -3.28
CA ALA A 425 2.03 14.39 -2.98
C ALA A 425 3.45 14.65 -3.49
N ASP A 426 4.45 14.38 -2.65
CA ASP A 426 5.84 14.33 -3.10
C ASP A 426 6.01 13.09 -3.99
N SER A 427 5.89 13.27 -5.31
CA SER A 427 6.10 12.19 -6.26
C SER A 427 7.58 12.04 -6.60
N LEU A 428 8.10 10.82 -6.47
CA LEU A 428 9.41 10.50 -7.03
C LEU A 428 9.44 10.86 -8.51
N LYS A 429 10.44 11.64 -8.93
CA LYS A 429 10.64 11.90 -10.35
C LYS A 429 10.81 10.59 -11.10
N ALA A 430 10.28 10.52 -12.30
CA ALA A 430 10.27 9.29 -13.10
C ALA A 430 11.66 8.65 -13.22
N PHE A 431 12.70 9.46 -13.39
CA PHE A 431 14.08 8.97 -13.47
C PHE A 431 14.54 8.28 -12.17
N VAL A 432 14.23 8.85 -11.01
CA VAL A 432 14.53 8.22 -9.70
C VAL A 432 13.75 6.94 -9.53
N GLY A 433 12.49 6.90 -9.98
CA GLY A 433 11.68 5.67 -9.98
C GLY A 433 12.29 4.55 -10.82
N TYR A 434 12.86 4.86 -11.99
CA TYR A 434 13.59 3.87 -12.81
C TYR A 434 14.87 3.39 -12.10
N LEU A 435 15.63 4.30 -11.50
CA LEU A 435 16.81 3.92 -10.72
C LEU A 435 16.45 3.05 -9.52
N ALA A 436 15.34 3.35 -8.84
CA ALA A 436 14.85 2.57 -7.70
C ALA A 436 14.42 1.15 -8.09
N ALA A 437 13.85 0.98 -9.28
CA ALA A 437 13.47 -0.31 -9.82
C ALA A 437 14.67 -1.14 -10.32
N ASP A 438 15.81 -0.49 -10.56
CA ASP A 438 17.02 -1.15 -11.03
C ASP A 438 17.90 -1.63 -9.87
N THR A 439 18.54 -2.76 -10.09
CA THR A 439 19.45 -3.35 -9.08
C THR A 439 20.81 -2.68 -9.00
N LEU A 440 21.16 -1.82 -9.96
CA LEU A 440 22.47 -1.16 -10.02
C LEU A 440 22.68 -0.19 -8.85
N VAL A 441 21.65 0.56 -8.47
CA VAL A 441 21.71 1.43 -7.29
C VAL A 441 22.00 0.61 -6.04
N PHE A 442 21.27 -0.49 -5.88
CA PHE A 442 21.51 -1.41 -4.78
C PHE A 442 22.95 -1.95 -4.78
N ASP A 443 23.45 -2.39 -5.94
CA ASP A 443 24.80 -2.95 -6.08
C ASP A 443 25.87 -1.92 -5.77
N TRP A 444 25.66 -0.66 -6.16
CA TRP A 444 26.57 0.44 -5.82
C TRP A 444 26.56 0.72 -4.32
N ILE A 445 25.38 0.79 -3.70
CA ILE A 445 25.25 1.01 -2.26
C ILE A 445 25.96 -0.10 -1.46
N VAL A 446 25.75 -1.36 -1.84
CA VAL A 446 26.45 -2.50 -1.20
C VAL A 446 27.97 -2.39 -1.32
N GLN A 447 28.49 -1.88 -2.43
CA GLN A 447 29.90 -1.63 -2.60
C GLN A 447 30.37 -0.43 -1.77
N TYR A 448 29.65 0.67 -1.84
CA TYR A 448 29.90 1.88 -1.04
C TYR A 448 30.01 1.56 0.46
N GLU A 449 29.10 0.78 1.01
CA GLU A 449 29.08 0.41 2.43
C GLU A 449 30.30 -0.40 2.88
N ARG A 450 30.98 -1.05 1.98
CA ARG A 450 32.23 -1.80 2.27
C ARG A 450 33.44 -0.90 2.32
N GLU A 451 33.44 0.14 1.52
CA GLU A 451 34.56 1.06 1.35
C GLU A 451 34.43 2.29 2.25
N ALA A 452 33.21 2.70 2.61
CA ALA A 452 32.95 3.87 3.43
C ALA A 452 33.30 3.63 4.90
N THR A 453 34.18 4.48 5.42
CA THR A 453 34.63 4.46 6.83
C THR A 453 33.96 5.53 7.69
N ARG A 454 33.32 6.52 7.10
CA ARG A 454 32.68 7.62 7.82
C ARG A 454 31.39 7.18 8.52
N PRO A 455 31.09 7.74 9.72
CA PRO A 455 29.83 7.44 10.40
C PRO A 455 28.66 8.01 9.61
N ILE A 456 27.53 7.29 9.64
CA ILE A 456 26.26 7.72 9.06
C ILE A 456 25.38 8.21 10.19
N VAL A 457 25.11 9.51 10.20
CA VAL A 457 24.23 10.14 11.17
C VAL A 457 22.92 10.51 10.46
N PRO A 458 21.80 9.88 10.81
CA PRO A 458 20.50 10.23 10.24
C PRO A 458 20.18 11.71 10.38
N GLY A 459 19.58 12.30 9.36
CA GLY A 459 19.24 13.73 9.31
C GLY A 459 20.37 14.64 8.83
N SER A 460 21.63 14.23 8.96
CA SER A 460 22.78 15.04 8.51
C SER A 460 23.70 14.33 7.51
N PHE A 461 23.46 13.06 7.21
CA PHE A 461 24.23 12.33 6.21
C PHE A 461 23.95 12.86 4.81
N SER A 462 24.99 13.19 4.05
CA SER A 462 24.88 13.51 2.63
C SER A 462 26.08 12.97 1.86
N LEU A 463 25.85 12.50 0.63
CA LEU A 463 26.92 12.08 -0.29
C LEU A 463 27.76 13.28 -0.69
N THR A 464 29.09 13.09 -0.71
CA THR A 464 30.00 14.06 -1.31
C THR A 464 29.85 14.06 -2.84
N GLU A 465 30.39 15.09 -3.48
CA GLU A 465 30.39 15.15 -4.96
C GLU A 465 31.15 13.97 -5.58
N ASP A 466 32.33 13.63 -5.02
CA ASP A 466 33.13 12.51 -5.50
C ASP A 466 32.41 11.15 -5.37
N GLU A 467 31.67 10.95 -4.27
CA GLU A 467 30.85 9.75 -4.08
C GLU A 467 29.71 9.68 -5.11
N TYR A 468 29.03 10.81 -5.35
CA TYR A 468 27.98 10.87 -6.37
C TYR A 468 28.54 10.65 -7.77
N ASP A 469 29.69 11.25 -8.10
CA ASP A 469 30.37 11.06 -9.38
C ASP A 469 30.80 9.61 -9.59
N SER A 470 31.21 8.90 -8.51
CA SER A 470 31.53 7.47 -8.59
C SER A 470 30.30 6.62 -8.96
N PHE A 471 29.13 7.00 -8.45
CA PHE A 471 27.87 6.37 -8.87
C PHE A 471 27.57 6.60 -10.36
N GLY A 472 27.74 7.85 -10.84
CA GLY A 472 27.56 8.18 -12.24
C GLY A 472 28.54 7.43 -13.17
N LYS A 473 29.80 7.28 -12.76
CA LYS A 473 30.79 6.48 -13.49
C LYS A 473 30.37 5.01 -13.59
N MET A 474 29.92 4.42 -12.50
CA MET A 474 29.44 3.04 -12.48
C MET A 474 28.26 2.82 -13.44
N LEU A 475 27.30 3.76 -13.49
CA LEU A 475 26.18 3.68 -14.43
C LEU A 475 26.66 3.76 -15.90
N ALA A 476 27.62 4.64 -16.20
CA ALA A 476 28.19 4.77 -17.54
C ALA A 476 28.96 3.52 -17.96
N GLU A 477 29.80 2.94 -17.07
CA GLU A 477 30.55 1.71 -17.33
C GLU A 477 29.64 0.49 -17.58
N ARG A 478 28.49 0.46 -16.94
CA ARG A 478 27.47 -0.58 -17.10
C ARG A 478 26.56 -0.35 -18.30
N ALA A 479 26.80 0.69 -19.09
CA ALA A 479 25.97 1.11 -20.22
C ALA A 479 24.47 1.16 -19.84
N TYR A 480 24.18 1.78 -18.69
CA TYR A 480 22.82 1.86 -18.17
C TYR A 480 21.88 2.49 -19.19
N ASN A 481 20.89 1.75 -19.62
CA ASN A 481 19.93 2.15 -20.63
C ASN A 481 18.57 2.49 -20.00
N TYR A 482 18.42 3.74 -19.65
CA TYR A 482 17.15 4.28 -19.17
C TYR A 482 16.21 4.53 -20.36
N LYS A 483 15.06 3.87 -20.37
CA LYS A 483 14.03 4.05 -21.39
C LYS A 483 12.79 4.72 -20.78
N PRO A 484 12.64 6.04 -20.92
CA PRO A 484 11.48 6.76 -20.39
C PRO A 484 10.18 6.33 -21.07
N TYR A 485 9.06 6.52 -20.38
CA TYR A 485 7.74 6.14 -20.89
C TYR A 485 7.41 6.78 -22.25
N SER A 486 7.88 8.01 -22.50
CA SER A 486 7.75 8.68 -23.78
C SER A 486 8.33 7.87 -24.95
N MET A 487 9.38 7.10 -24.71
CA MET A 487 9.96 6.21 -25.74
C MET A 487 9.03 5.02 -26.03
N TYR A 488 8.35 4.47 -25.01
CA TYR A 488 7.35 3.41 -25.24
C TYR A 488 6.15 3.92 -26.03
N VAL A 489 5.70 5.16 -25.71
CA VAL A 489 4.60 5.80 -26.46
C VAL A 489 5.02 6.03 -27.91
N LEU A 490 6.26 6.47 -28.17
CA LEU A 490 6.78 6.63 -29.52
C LEU A 490 6.86 5.29 -30.27
N ASP A 491 7.35 4.22 -29.62
CA ASP A 491 7.38 2.88 -30.22
C ASP A 491 5.96 2.38 -30.58
N MET A 492 4.98 2.69 -29.73
CA MET A 492 3.58 2.37 -29.99
C MET A 492 3.04 3.18 -31.18
N LEU A 493 3.34 4.48 -31.25
CA LEU A 493 2.97 5.34 -32.36
C LEU A 493 3.54 4.81 -33.66
N GLU A 494 4.82 4.41 -33.72
CA GLU A 494 5.44 3.81 -34.89
C GLU A 494 4.71 2.53 -35.34
N LYS A 495 4.31 1.67 -34.42
CA LYS A 495 3.51 0.46 -34.72
C LYS A 495 2.15 0.82 -35.31
N VAL A 496 1.47 1.82 -34.79
CA VAL A 496 0.17 2.30 -35.32
C VAL A 496 0.35 2.84 -36.73
N LEU A 497 1.30 3.75 -36.94
CA LEU A 497 1.59 4.32 -38.27
C LEU A 497 2.00 3.26 -39.30
N THR A 498 2.69 2.21 -38.85
CA THR A 498 3.01 1.05 -39.70
C THR A 498 1.75 0.31 -40.10
N SER A 499 0.83 0.06 -39.16
CA SER A 499 -0.44 -0.62 -39.48
C SER A 499 -1.37 0.20 -40.37
N GLU A 500 -1.26 1.52 -40.32
CA GLU A 500 -1.99 2.47 -41.19
C GLU A 500 -1.32 2.71 -42.55
N GLY A 501 -0.13 2.12 -42.80
CA GLY A 501 0.65 2.32 -44.02
C GLY A 501 1.23 3.72 -44.17
N SER A 502 1.31 4.51 -43.10
CA SER A 502 1.74 5.91 -43.10
C SER A 502 3.15 6.13 -42.51
N ILE A 503 3.84 5.07 -42.12
CA ILE A 503 5.13 5.13 -41.43
C ILE A 503 6.20 5.84 -42.26
N ASP A 504 6.25 5.60 -43.58
CA ASP A 504 7.29 6.13 -44.44
C ASP A 504 7.22 7.66 -44.57
N TYR A 505 6.01 8.23 -44.55
CA TYR A 505 5.80 9.69 -44.57
C TYR A 505 6.26 10.37 -43.28
N ASN A 506 6.30 9.64 -42.17
CA ASN A 506 6.59 10.17 -40.84
C ASN A 506 7.98 9.80 -40.33
N LYS A 507 8.76 8.98 -41.06
CA LYS A 507 10.01 8.37 -40.60
C LYS A 507 11.06 9.40 -40.16
N GLU A 508 11.24 10.47 -40.88
CA GLU A 508 12.23 11.53 -40.55
C GLU A 508 11.83 12.29 -39.31
N ALA A 509 10.54 12.66 -39.19
CA ALA A 509 10.00 13.35 -38.03
C ALA A 509 10.13 12.48 -36.77
N LEU A 510 9.75 11.19 -36.84
CA LEU A 510 9.86 10.24 -35.75
C LEU A 510 11.32 10.00 -35.34
N SER A 511 12.23 9.86 -36.31
CA SER A 511 13.67 9.71 -36.04
C SER A 511 14.25 10.94 -35.34
N THR A 512 13.87 12.14 -35.78
CA THR A 512 14.30 13.40 -35.18
C THR A 512 13.75 13.54 -33.77
N PHE A 513 12.47 13.20 -33.57
CA PHE A 513 11.81 13.24 -32.24
C PHE A 513 12.45 12.20 -31.32
N ARG A 514 12.68 10.97 -31.81
CA ARG A 514 13.35 9.91 -31.03
C ARG A 514 14.73 10.37 -30.53
N LYS A 515 15.54 10.98 -31.36
CA LYS A 515 16.85 11.52 -30.95
C LYS A 515 16.73 12.58 -29.86
N ARG A 516 15.68 13.41 -29.88
CA ARG A 516 15.46 14.48 -28.89
C ARG A 516 15.00 13.93 -27.54
N ILE A 517 14.20 12.85 -27.52
CA ILE A 517 13.67 12.27 -26.28
C ILE A 517 14.53 11.11 -25.75
N THR A 518 15.54 10.66 -26.51
CA THR A 518 16.50 9.66 -26.02
C THR A 518 17.33 10.30 -24.91
N PRO A 519 17.26 9.79 -23.66
CA PRO A 519 17.99 10.39 -22.56
C PRO A 519 19.49 10.11 -22.68
N ASP A 520 20.27 11.11 -22.30
CA ASP A 520 21.67 10.93 -21.97
C ASP A 520 21.80 10.79 -20.44
N ILE A 521 22.39 9.69 -19.99
CA ILE A 521 22.45 9.36 -18.56
C ILE A 521 23.15 10.42 -17.73
N LYS A 522 24.22 11.05 -18.28
CA LYS A 522 24.93 12.12 -17.59
C LYS A 522 24.05 13.35 -17.42
N THR A 523 23.33 13.72 -18.46
CA THR A 523 22.37 14.84 -18.42
C THR A 523 21.23 14.57 -17.45
N GLU A 524 20.70 13.34 -17.41
CA GLU A 524 19.63 12.96 -16.49
C GLU A 524 20.08 12.94 -15.03
N LEU A 525 21.31 12.47 -14.76
CA LEU A 525 21.91 12.51 -13.42
C LEU A 525 22.10 13.95 -12.93
N GLU A 526 22.56 14.86 -13.80
CA GLU A 526 22.76 16.26 -13.44
C GLU A 526 21.42 16.97 -13.22
N ARG A 527 20.44 16.75 -14.10
CA ARG A 527 19.10 17.33 -14.00
C ARG A 527 18.37 16.90 -12.72
N ASN A 528 18.53 15.65 -12.30
CA ASN A 528 17.83 15.04 -11.17
C ASN A 528 18.76 14.84 -9.96
N LYS A 529 19.92 15.51 -9.91
CA LYS A 529 20.98 15.29 -8.93
C LYS A 529 20.48 15.29 -7.50
N LYS A 530 19.70 16.31 -7.13
CA LYS A 530 19.12 16.41 -5.78
C LYS A 530 18.31 15.17 -5.41
N ASP A 531 17.33 14.83 -6.23
CA ASP A 531 16.40 13.71 -5.93
C ASP A 531 17.12 12.35 -5.96
N VAL A 532 18.12 12.19 -6.85
CA VAL A 532 18.94 10.95 -6.90
C VAL A 532 19.82 10.83 -5.67
N LYS A 533 20.46 11.91 -5.22
CA LYS A 533 21.26 11.93 -3.99
C LYS A 533 20.38 11.58 -2.78
N GLU A 534 19.26 12.26 -2.61
CA GLU A 534 18.29 12.02 -1.53
C GLU A 534 17.84 10.55 -1.49
N TYR A 535 17.53 9.97 -2.65
CA TYR A 535 17.16 8.56 -2.73
C TYR A 535 18.29 7.62 -2.29
N ILE A 536 19.51 7.84 -2.80
CA ILE A 536 20.67 6.99 -2.46
C ILE A 536 21.01 7.14 -0.97
N GLU A 537 21.04 8.36 -0.46
CA GLU A 537 21.31 8.70 0.95
C GLU A 537 20.31 7.99 1.87
N ALA A 538 19.02 8.07 1.56
CA ALA A 538 17.95 7.39 2.28
C ALA A 538 18.16 5.87 2.32
N GLN A 539 18.56 5.27 1.18
CA GLN A 539 18.83 3.82 1.10
C GLN A 539 20.08 3.41 1.90
N ILE A 540 21.11 4.23 1.94
CA ILE A 540 22.31 4.00 2.77
C ILE A 540 21.94 4.09 4.25
N VAL A 541 21.20 5.14 4.65
CA VAL A 541 20.77 5.33 6.04
C VAL A 541 19.86 4.18 6.49
N LEU A 542 18.94 3.72 5.64
CA LEU A 542 18.08 2.57 5.94
C LEU A 542 18.90 1.33 6.35
N ARG A 543 20.01 1.06 5.68
CA ARG A 543 20.86 -0.11 5.93
C ARG A 543 21.74 0.02 7.15
N ARG A 544 22.19 1.22 7.47
CA ARG A 544 23.14 1.49 8.55
C ARG A 544 22.46 1.88 9.86
N ALA A 545 21.33 2.57 9.78
CA ALA A 545 20.57 3.08 10.93
C ALA A 545 19.13 2.55 10.96
N TYR A 546 18.84 1.54 10.15
CA TYR A 546 17.56 0.84 10.05
C TYR A 546 16.37 1.78 9.78
N ARG A 547 15.13 1.27 9.89
CA ARG A 547 13.92 2.05 9.59
C ARG A 547 13.77 3.31 10.42
N LYS A 548 14.14 3.26 11.71
CA LYS A 548 14.08 4.44 12.56
C LYS A 548 15.02 5.56 12.05
N GLY A 549 16.23 5.20 11.69
CA GLY A 549 17.19 6.15 11.12
C GLY A 549 16.75 6.67 9.75
N PHE A 550 16.19 5.79 8.90
CA PHE A 550 15.63 6.18 7.60
C PHE A 550 14.56 7.27 7.75
N TYR A 551 13.56 7.07 8.63
CA TYR A 551 12.53 8.09 8.84
C TYR A 551 13.13 9.37 9.43
N ALA A 552 14.01 9.30 10.41
CA ALA A 552 14.68 10.47 10.97
C ALA A 552 15.48 11.26 9.91
N HIS A 553 16.01 10.56 8.89
CA HIS A 553 16.72 11.19 7.78
C HIS A 553 15.76 11.87 6.78
N MET A 554 14.61 11.26 6.51
CA MET A 554 13.64 11.78 5.54
C MET A 554 12.78 12.95 6.08
N LEU A 555 12.56 13.01 7.40
CA LEU A 555 11.71 14.02 8.04
C LEU A 555 12.03 15.48 7.66
N PRO A 556 13.29 15.93 7.62
CA PRO A 556 13.62 17.32 7.28
C PRO A 556 13.31 17.69 5.82
N GLN A 557 13.06 16.71 4.96
CA GLN A 557 12.82 16.90 3.54
C GLN A 557 11.34 16.71 3.17
N ASP A 558 10.50 16.30 4.13
CA ASP A 558 9.09 16.01 3.94
C ASP A 558 8.24 17.29 3.99
N THR A 559 7.87 17.80 2.82
CA THR A 559 7.12 19.07 2.68
C THR A 559 5.73 19.00 3.33
N GLN A 560 5.13 17.82 3.44
CA GLN A 560 3.83 17.65 4.08
C GLN A 560 3.94 17.70 5.61
N ILE A 561 5.02 17.15 6.16
CA ILE A 561 5.35 17.29 7.58
C ILE A 561 5.67 18.75 7.92
N GLU A 562 6.46 19.43 7.09
CA GLU A 562 6.73 20.88 7.23
C GLU A 562 5.42 21.69 7.29
N ALA A 563 4.49 21.42 6.37
CA ALA A 563 3.18 22.07 6.36
C ALA A 563 2.34 21.77 7.62
N ALA A 564 2.40 20.54 8.14
CA ALA A 564 1.72 20.15 9.37
C ALA A 564 2.32 20.86 10.60
N VAL A 565 3.65 20.94 10.70
CA VAL A 565 4.37 21.70 11.72
C VAL A 565 3.98 23.18 11.68
N ALA A 566 3.98 23.78 10.49
CA ALA A 566 3.58 25.18 10.31
C ALA A 566 2.12 25.46 10.75
N LEU A 567 1.21 24.49 10.53
CA LEU A 567 -0.17 24.61 11.02
C LEU A 567 -0.25 24.50 12.54
N LEU A 568 0.42 23.51 13.14
CA LEU A 568 0.42 23.29 14.60
C LEU A 568 1.05 24.47 15.36
N ASN A 569 2.01 25.17 14.76
CA ASN A 569 2.60 26.40 15.28
C ASN A 569 1.68 27.64 15.10
N ASN A 570 0.48 27.47 14.49
CA ASN A 570 -0.51 28.54 14.31
C ASN A 570 -1.88 28.13 14.90
N PRO A 571 -2.09 28.23 16.22
CA PRO A 571 -3.32 27.79 16.89
C PRO A 571 -4.58 28.50 16.35
N ASN A 572 -4.49 29.78 15.97
CA ASN A 572 -5.63 30.53 15.43
C ASN A 572 -6.10 29.96 14.09
N LYS A 573 -5.16 29.60 13.20
CA LYS A 573 -5.49 28.98 11.91
C LYS A 573 -6.09 27.59 12.11
N MET A 574 -5.54 26.80 13.02
CA MET A 574 -6.03 25.47 13.35
C MET A 574 -7.47 25.54 13.91
N SER A 575 -7.71 26.41 14.90
CA SER A 575 -9.04 26.63 15.48
C SER A 575 -10.05 27.10 14.44
N ALA A 576 -9.66 28.03 13.54
CA ALA A 576 -10.53 28.50 12.46
C ALA A 576 -10.94 27.37 11.49
N ILE A 577 -10.11 26.35 11.27
CA ILE A 577 -10.45 25.19 10.45
C ILE A 577 -11.43 24.28 11.19
N LEU A 578 -11.20 24.00 12.49
CA LEU A 578 -12.01 23.06 13.26
C LEU A 578 -13.36 23.63 13.69
N SER A 579 -13.58 24.94 13.67
CA SER A 579 -14.81 25.63 14.11
C SER A 579 -15.72 26.10 12.99
N LYS A 580 -15.41 25.82 11.73
CA LYS A 580 -16.19 26.29 10.55
C LYS A 580 -17.37 25.35 10.28
#